data_9b77abc4919483057d32e0936c9515db
#
_entry.id   9b77abc4919483057d32e0936c9515db
#
_cell.length_a   1.000
_cell.length_b   1.000
_cell.length_c   1.000
_cell.angle_alpha   90.00
_cell.angle_beta   90.00
_cell.angle_gamma   90.00
#
_symmetry.space_group_name_H-M   'P 1'
#
loop_
_entity.id
_entity.type
_entity.pdbx_description
1 polymer ?
#
loop_
_entity_poly.entity_id
_entity_poly.type
_entity_poly.pdbx_seq_one_letter_code
_entity_poly.pdbx_strand_id
1 'polypeptide(L)'
;MFPIRKSAATPAANPDRFRGTTQRWVIETGPLAGTTLDYIFHNDWSVTWREVTGARQGEKGRARQFHVEAVTADLYLLSFSVAPGVVLTVTVDFSTRRLIGFKVGPGTWIAVRGLFRPL
;
A
#
# COMPACT_ATOMS: atom_id res chain seq x y z
N MET A 1 1.28 -5.83 -26.99
CA MET A 1 1.78 -5.15 -26.37
C MET A 1 1.83 -3.85 -26.45
N PHE A 2 1.95 -3.31 -26.04
CA PHE A 2 2.07 -2.11 -26.07
C PHE A 2 3.27 -1.62 -26.15
N PRO A 3 3.73 -1.21 -26.79
CA PRO A 3 4.98 -0.85 -26.90
C PRO A 3 5.54 0.06 -26.08
N ILE A 4 5.64 -0.13 -26.22
CA ILE A 4 5.97 0.52 -25.60
C ILE A 4 6.48 1.44 -25.46
N ARG A 5 6.41 1.64 -25.61
CA ARG A 5 6.80 2.53 -25.44
C ARG A 5 7.44 3.06 -24.74
N LYS A 6 7.80 2.95 -24.94
CA LYS A 6 8.37 3.46 -24.35
C LYS A 6 8.45 4.14 -23.75
N SER A 7 8.51 4.16 -23.63
CA SER A 7 8.61 4.81 -23.10
C SER A 7 8.75 5.68 -22.95
N ALA A 8 8.71 5.59 -23.33
CA ALA A 8 9.26 6.71 -23.40
C ALA A 8 8.91 7.80 -22.60
N ALA A 9 8.57 8.56 -22.74
CA ALA A 9 8.24 9.72 -22.05
C ALA A 9 7.41 9.51 -20.82
N THR A 10 7.22 8.29 -20.45
CA THR A 10 6.62 8.01 -19.14
C THR A 10 7.60 8.48 -18.09
N PRO A 11 7.21 9.40 -17.19
CA PRO A 11 8.05 9.74 -16.09
C PRO A 11 8.49 8.45 -15.42
N ALA A 12 9.77 8.35 -15.16
CA ALA A 12 10.30 7.15 -14.55
C ALA A 12 9.53 6.83 -13.29
N ALA A 13 9.22 5.55 -13.15
CA ALA A 13 8.76 5.06 -11.87
C ALA A 13 9.76 5.51 -10.81
N ASN A 14 9.27 6.08 -9.76
CA ASN A 14 10.11 6.46 -8.64
C ASN A 14 9.77 5.58 -7.44
N PRO A 15 10.41 4.40 -7.30
CA PRO A 15 10.16 3.55 -6.15
C PRO A 15 10.50 4.23 -4.84
N ASP A 16 11.34 5.26 -4.88
CA ASP A 16 11.68 6.02 -3.69
C ASP A 16 10.55 6.89 -3.18
N ARG A 17 9.43 6.97 -3.90
CA ARG A 17 8.23 7.61 -3.35
C ARG A 17 7.73 6.88 -2.11
N PHE A 18 8.16 5.64 -1.89
CA PHE A 18 7.79 4.88 -0.71
C PHE A 18 8.93 4.78 0.29
N ARG A 19 10.13 4.40 -0.15
CA ARG A 19 11.25 4.20 0.75
C ARG A 19 11.55 5.45 1.57
N GLY A 20 11.69 5.25 2.88
CA GLY A 20 12.00 6.33 3.80
C GLY A 20 10.81 7.23 4.10
N THR A 21 9.61 6.83 3.75
CA THR A 21 8.41 7.61 3.98
C THR A 21 7.48 6.94 4.98
N THR A 22 6.62 7.74 5.59
CA THR A 22 5.57 7.27 6.49
C THR A 22 4.23 7.75 5.96
N GLN A 23 3.25 6.86 5.96
CA GLN A 23 1.91 7.17 5.49
C GLN A 23 0.87 6.73 6.52
N ARG A 24 -0.18 7.52 6.65
CA ARG A 24 -1.37 7.14 7.41
C ARG A 24 -2.47 6.74 6.44
N TRP A 25 -3.01 5.55 6.64
CA TRP A 25 -4.11 5.02 5.84
C TRP A 25 -5.38 5.01 6.68
N VAL A 26 -6.46 5.52 6.10
CA VAL A 26 -7.80 5.45 6.70
C VAL A 26 -8.66 4.60 5.78
N ILE A 27 -9.07 3.44 6.27
CA ILE A 27 -9.89 2.51 5.50
C ILE A 27 -11.36 2.94 5.64
N GLU A 28 -12.01 3.17 4.51
CA GLU A 28 -13.34 3.75 4.49
C GLU A 28 -14.45 2.76 4.22
N THR A 29 -14.15 1.66 3.55
CA THR A 29 -15.18 0.70 3.14
C THR A 29 -14.73 -0.73 3.42
N GLY A 30 -15.71 -1.65 3.43
CA GLY A 30 -15.47 -3.07 3.60
C GLY A 30 -15.32 -3.47 5.07
N PRO A 31 -14.87 -4.70 5.30
CA PRO A 31 -14.77 -5.22 6.68
C PRO A 31 -13.82 -4.46 7.58
N LEU A 32 -12.87 -3.72 7.01
CA LEU A 32 -11.89 -2.95 7.78
C LEU A 32 -12.26 -1.47 7.90
N ALA A 33 -13.47 -1.08 7.49
CA ALA A 33 -13.91 0.31 7.57
C ALA A 33 -13.75 0.86 8.99
N GLY A 34 -13.22 2.07 9.09
CA GLY A 34 -12.95 2.71 10.37
C GLY A 34 -11.56 2.44 10.93
N THR A 35 -10.79 1.58 10.28
CA THR A 35 -9.41 1.29 10.71
C THR A 35 -8.48 2.35 10.19
N THR A 36 -7.60 2.83 11.06
CA THR A 36 -6.51 3.74 10.70
C THR A 36 -5.19 3.06 11.00
N LEU A 37 -4.29 3.04 10.04
CA LEU A 37 -2.99 2.39 10.16
C LEU A 37 -1.88 3.37 9.75
N ASP A 38 -0.80 3.35 10.51
CA ASP A 38 0.42 4.05 10.13
C ASP A 38 1.42 3.06 9.58
N TYR A 39 1.91 3.32 8.37
CA TYR A 39 2.91 2.51 7.70
C TYR A 39 4.21 3.28 7.58
N ILE A 40 5.31 2.63 7.97
CA ILE A 40 6.66 3.15 7.78
C ILE A 40 7.33 2.28 6.72
N PHE A 41 7.64 2.89 5.58
CA PHE A 41 8.36 2.23 4.49
C PHE A 41 9.84 2.53 4.66
N HIS A 42 10.60 1.52 5.07
CA HIS A 42 12.01 1.68 5.42
C HIS A 42 12.92 1.66 4.19
N ASN A 43 14.11 2.23 4.34
CA ASN A 43 15.08 2.29 3.26
C ASN A 43 15.61 0.92 2.82
N ASP A 44 15.48 -0.09 3.66
CA ASP A 44 15.88 -1.46 3.36
C ASP A 44 14.78 -2.28 2.69
N TRP A 45 13.70 -1.62 2.23
CA TRP A 45 12.54 -2.24 1.59
C TRP A 45 11.64 -3.03 2.54
N SER A 46 11.86 -2.97 3.84
CA SER A 46 10.91 -3.49 4.81
C SER A 46 9.83 -2.45 5.10
N VAL A 47 8.68 -2.91 5.59
CA VAL A 47 7.60 -2.04 6.02
C VAL A 47 7.10 -2.50 7.38
N THR A 48 6.86 -1.53 8.26
CA THR A 48 6.23 -1.79 9.56
C THR A 48 4.95 -0.98 9.64
N TRP A 49 4.01 -1.47 10.45
CA TRP A 49 2.75 -0.75 10.63
C TRP A 49 2.26 -0.89 12.06
N ARG A 50 1.36 0.02 12.39
CA ARG A 50 0.64 0.00 13.66
C ARG A 50 -0.80 0.42 13.41
N GLU A 51 -1.73 -0.31 13.97
CA GLU A 51 -3.13 0.10 13.95
C GLU A 51 -3.33 1.21 14.99
N VAL A 52 -3.71 2.38 14.53
CA VAL A 52 -3.88 3.57 15.38
C VAL A 52 -5.27 3.57 15.98
N THR A 53 -6.29 3.30 15.14
CA THR A 53 -7.67 3.14 15.58
C THR A 53 -8.28 1.96 14.86
N GLY A 54 -9.18 1.26 15.52
CA GLY A 54 -9.87 0.11 14.95
C GLY A 54 -10.00 -1.01 15.98
N ALA A 55 -10.46 -2.16 15.51
CA ALA A 55 -10.72 -3.32 16.38
C ALA A 55 -9.46 -3.85 17.05
N ARG A 56 -8.29 -3.59 16.44
CA ARG A 56 -7.00 -4.07 16.93
C ARG A 56 -6.05 -2.92 17.23
N GLN A 57 -6.58 -1.86 17.79
CA GLN A 57 -5.81 -0.68 18.14
C GLN A 57 -4.56 -1.05 18.93
N GLY A 58 -3.40 -0.52 18.49
CA GLY A 58 -2.12 -0.78 19.12
C GLY A 58 -1.38 -1.99 18.55
N GLU A 59 -2.03 -2.82 17.74
CA GLU A 59 -1.39 -3.98 17.12
C GLU A 59 -0.38 -3.53 16.07
N LYS A 60 0.77 -4.19 16.06
CA LYS A 60 1.88 -3.88 15.15
C LYS A 60 2.17 -5.05 14.25
N GLY A 61 2.73 -4.77 13.10
CA GLY A 61 3.19 -5.78 12.17
C GLY A 61 4.39 -5.34 11.39
N ARG A 62 4.98 -6.29 10.66
CA ARG A 62 6.13 -6.05 9.83
C ARG A 62 6.14 -7.00 8.65
N ALA A 63 6.53 -6.50 7.47
CA ALA A 63 6.88 -7.31 6.32
C ALA A 63 8.36 -7.09 6.00
N ARG A 64 9.04 -8.17 5.61
CA ARG A 64 10.47 -8.10 5.29
C ARG A 64 10.73 -7.29 4.04
N GLN A 65 9.77 -7.28 3.12
CA GLN A 65 9.95 -6.61 1.85
C GLN A 65 8.60 -6.16 1.30
N PHE A 66 8.55 -4.93 0.82
CA PHE A 66 7.43 -4.44 0.02
C PHE A 66 7.87 -4.32 -1.43
N HIS A 67 6.91 -4.46 -2.33
CA HIS A 67 7.13 -4.40 -3.77
C HIS A 67 6.30 -3.26 -4.35
N VAL A 68 6.90 -2.51 -5.27
CA VAL A 68 6.26 -1.36 -5.89
C VAL A 68 6.44 -1.44 -7.40
N GLU A 69 5.34 -1.25 -8.13
CA GLU A 69 5.37 -1.11 -9.58
C GLU A 69 4.66 0.18 -9.95
N ALA A 70 5.24 0.97 -10.81
CA ALA A 70 4.59 2.16 -11.30
C ALA A 70 3.60 1.80 -12.40
N VAL A 71 2.40 2.32 -12.28
CA VAL A 71 1.39 2.26 -13.34
C VAL A 71 1.46 3.53 -14.17
N THR A 72 1.51 4.68 -13.49
CA THR A 72 1.77 6.00 -14.08
C THR A 72 2.71 6.76 -13.16
N ALA A 73 2.98 8.02 -13.44
CA ALA A 73 3.82 8.85 -12.60
C ALA A 73 3.31 8.96 -11.16
N ASP A 74 1.99 8.94 -10.97
CA ASP A 74 1.37 9.13 -9.66
C ASP A 74 0.63 7.90 -9.15
N LEU A 75 0.44 6.88 -9.96
CA LEU A 75 -0.29 5.67 -9.58
C LEU A 75 0.68 4.50 -9.48
N TYR A 76 0.69 3.87 -8.32
CA TYR A 76 1.58 2.74 -8.03
C TYR A 76 0.80 1.54 -7.56
N LEU A 77 1.33 0.36 -7.87
CA LEU A 77 0.87 -0.89 -7.29
C LEU A 77 1.83 -1.26 -6.17
N LEU A 78 1.30 -1.46 -4.98
CA LEU A 78 2.07 -1.78 -3.77
C LEU A 78 1.62 -3.12 -3.23
N SER A 79 2.57 -3.99 -2.89
CA SER A 79 2.24 -5.31 -2.35
C SER A 79 3.23 -5.73 -1.28
N PHE A 80 2.73 -6.33 -0.21
CA PHE A 80 3.57 -6.96 0.82
C PHE A 80 2.75 -7.96 1.64
N SER A 81 3.47 -8.87 2.30
CA SER A 81 2.85 -9.88 3.15
C SER A 81 2.50 -9.27 4.50
N VAL A 82 1.26 -9.40 4.94
CA VAL A 82 0.81 -8.86 6.24
C VAL A 82 0.77 -9.94 7.32
N ALA A 83 0.78 -11.19 6.91
CA ALA A 83 0.83 -12.35 7.81
C ALA A 83 1.23 -13.57 6.95
N PRO A 84 1.61 -14.69 7.56
CA PRO A 84 1.90 -15.88 6.78
C PRO A 84 0.72 -16.26 5.87
N GLY A 85 0.98 -16.34 4.57
CA GLY A 85 -0.04 -16.67 3.58
C GLY A 85 -1.05 -15.57 3.27
N VAL A 86 -0.86 -14.36 3.80
CA VAL A 86 -1.78 -13.25 3.58
C VAL A 86 -1.03 -12.09 2.94
N VAL A 87 -1.50 -11.64 1.79
CA VAL A 87 -0.86 -10.58 1.01
C VAL A 87 -1.82 -9.42 0.83
N LEU A 88 -1.32 -8.22 1.07
CA LEU A 88 -2.03 -6.98 0.76
C LEU A 88 -1.49 -6.46 -0.55
N THR A 89 -2.39 -6.17 -1.49
CA THR A 89 -2.04 -5.55 -2.77
C THR A 89 -3.00 -4.41 -3.03
N VAL A 90 -2.48 -3.21 -3.12
CA VAL A 90 -3.30 -2.01 -3.33
C VAL A 90 -2.69 -1.13 -4.41
N THR A 91 -3.55 -0.39 -5.11
CA THR A 91 -3.10 0.77 -5.86
C THR A 91 -3.03 1.97 -4.91
N VAL A 92 -1.99 2.75 -5.05
CA VAL A 92 -1.74 3.96 -4.27
C VAL A 92 -1.66 5.11 -5.25
N ASP A 93 -2.65 5.99 -5.21
CA ASP A 93 -2.75 7.11 -6.14
C ASP A 93 -2.36 8.40 -5.43
N PHE A 94 -1.18 8.93 -5.76
CA PHE A 94 -0.66 10.13 -5.13
C PHE A 94 -1.37 11.40 -5.59
N SER A 95 -2.09 11.36 -6.71
CA SER A 95 -2.84 12.53 -7.19
C SER A 95 -4.16 12.71 -6.45
N THR A 96 -4.81 11.62 -6.10
CA THR A 96 -6.11 11.63 -5.41
C THR A 96 -6.02 11.27 -3.94
N ARG A 97 -4.88 10.73 -3.52
CA ARG A 97 -4.66 10.21 -2.16
C ARG A 97 -5.55 9.01 -1.85
N ARG A 98 -5.92 8.24 -2.86
CA ARG A 98 -6.78 7.07 -2.70
C ARG A 98 -6.00 5.77 -2.74
N LEU A 99 -6.54 4.80 -2.00
CA LEU A 99 -6.10 3.42 -1.98
C LEU A 99 -7.24 2.54 -2.44
N ILE A 100 -6.93 1.53 -3.24
CA ILE A 100 -7.90 0.50 -3.58
C ILE A 100 -7.17 -0.81 -3.87
N GLY A 101 -7.64 -1.89 -3.30
CA GLY A 101 -7.06 -3.21 -3.53
C GLY A 101 -7.69 -4.28 -2.68
N PHE A 102 -6.89 -5.31 -2.41
CA PHE A 102 -7.35 -6.48 -1.68
C PHE A 102 -6.31 -6.97 -0.71
N LYS A 103 -6.80 -7.53 0.39
CA LYS A 103 -6.03 -8.34 1.31
C LYS A 103 -6.49 -9.78 1.08
N VAL A 104 -5.57 -10.64 0.64
CA VAL A 104 -5.89 -11.99 0.17
C VAL A 104 -5.16 -13.01 1.03
N GLY A 105 -5.91 -13.95 1.56
CA GLY A 105 -5.37 -15.10 2.28
C GLY A 105 -6.07 -16.36 1.80
N PRO A 106 -5.74 -17.53 2.41
CA PRO A 106 -6.39 -18.78 2.03
C PRO A 106 -7.91 -18.66 2.19
N GLY A 107 -8.62 -18.78 1.07
CA GLY A 107 -10.07 -18.73 1.08
C GLY A 107 -10.68 -17.38 1.47
N THR A 108 -9.88 -16.32 1.52
CA THR A 108 -10.36 -15.01 1.99
C THR A 108 -9.94 -13.91 1.05
N TRP A 109 -10.90 -13.07 0.67
CA TRP A 109 -10.66 -11.87 -0.13
C TRP A 109 -11.34 -10.70 0.56
N ILE A 110 -10.56 -9.73 1.03
CA ILE A 110 -11.08 -8.56 1.72
C ILE A 110 -10.75 -7.34 0.87
N ALA A 111 -11.78 -6.63 0.42
CA ALA A 111 -11.58 -5.39 -0.30
C ALA A 111 -11.07 -4.32 0.66
N VAL A 112 -10.10 -3.55 0.20
CA VAL A 112 -9.51 -2.44 0.94
C VAL A 112 -9.67 -1.20 0.09
N ARG A 113 -10.34 -0.19 0.64
CA ARG A 113 -10.54 1.07 -0.05
C ARG A 113 -10.46 2.19 0.97
N GLY A 114 -9.72 3.20 0.69
CA GLY A 114 -9.56 4.29 1.64
C GLY A 114 -8.74 5.43 1.10
N LEU A 115 -8.25 6.24 2.03
CA LEU A 115 -7.43 7.41 1.75
C LEU A 115 -6.11 7.28 2.50
N PHE A 116 -5.09 7.96 2.00
CA PHE A 116 -3.83 8.05 2.70
C PHE A 116 -3.30 9.47 2.70
N ARG A 117 -2.42 9.74 3.63
CA ARG A 117 -1.65 10.98 3.65
C ARG A 117 -0.24 10.72 4.17
N PRO A 118 0.73 11.50 3.70
CA PRO A 118 2.07 11.44 4.28
C PRO A 118 2.03 11.89 5.74
N LEU A 119 2.91 11.32 6.52
CA LEU A 119 3.13 11.77 7.89
C LEU A 119 4.51 12.38 8.04
#